data_86bf62db82f8996da9b99b3652774fd1
#
_entry.id   86bf62db82f8996da9b99b3652774fd1
#
_cell.length_a   1.000
_cell.length_b   1.000
_cell.length_c   1.000
_cell.angle_alpha   90.00
_cell.angle_beta   90.00
_cell.angle_gamma   90.00
#
_symmetry.space_group_name_H-M   'P 1'
#
loop_
_entity.id
_entity.type
_entity.pdbx_description
1 polymer ?
#
loop_
_entity_poly.entity_id
_entity_poly.type
_entity_poly.pdbx_seq_one_letter_code
_entity_poly.pdbx_strand_id
1 'polypeptide(L)'
;MNHADYGPIGLLVIQATSLCNLDCSYCYLPDRQKRRIFDLKQLPVLLDRVVESPFWGPHLSILWHAGEPLTLPCSFYDEASAIVREQTAELQEQGVQIEQHVQTNATLINDGWCECFKRNRIVVGVSVDGPEEIHDTHRRFRNGKGSHALTMRGIQKLQDHGIPIHAIAVLTGAAMEDPERMYSFFRDNGIHDLGFNVEEQEGVNASSSMQGISREKQYHNFLKCFWECNQRDGFPIRLREFDQITEMMIGGKRLLQNEMNRPYSILSVDSAGNFSTFDPELLSVETQKYGLFNLGNIRDQSLVAATQSETFQQLLQDMTAGTALCRDQCDYYGFCGGGTGSNKYWEHGTLASSETCACRFSTQIPVKVLLEQIEAQGVKTP
;
A
#
# COMPACT_ATOMS: atom_id res chain seq x y z
N MET A 1 -8.21 -10.02 -26.34
CA MET A 1 -6.97 -9.49 -25.74
C MET A 1 -6.14 -10.67 -25.28
N ASN A 2 -4.84 -10.57 -25.43
CA ASN A 2 -3.94 -11.67 -25.09
C ASN A 2 -3.72 -11.64 -23.57
N HIS A 3 -3.97 -12.72 -22.84
CA HIS A 3 -3.71 -12.81 -21.39
C HIS A 3 -2.24 -12.54 -21.01
N ALA A 4 -1.34 -12.47 -21.97
CA ALA A 4 0.07 -12.10 -21.80
C ALA A 4 0.27 -10.65 -21.28
N ASP A 5 -0.76 -9.79 -21.40
CA ASP A 5 -0.72 -8.41 -20.92
C ASP A 5 -1.18 -8.26 -19.46
N TYR A 6 -1.61 -9.36 -18.81
CA TYR A 6 -2.10 -9.38 -17.43
C TYR A 6 -1.08 -10.01 -16.49
N GLY A 7 -1.11 -9.62 -15.23
CA GLY A 7 -0.17 -10.09 -14.23
C GLY A 7 1.29 -9.68 -14.51
N PRO A 8 2.26 -10.35 -13.91
CA PRO A 8 2.02 -11.39 -12.90
C PRO A 8 1.44 -10.84 -11.60
N ILE A 9 0.69 -11.69 -10.87
CA ILE A 9 0.22 -11.34 -9.52
C ILE A 9 1.44 -11.28 -8.61
N GLY A 10 1.91 -10.07 -8.33
CA GLY A 10 3.01 -9.82 -7.41
C GLY A 10 2.50 -9.61 -5.97
N LEU A 11 1.26 -9.11 -5.83
CA LEU A 11 0.66 -8.81 -4.55
C LEU A 11 -0.77 -9.37 -4.44
N LEU A 12 -0.98 -10.20 -3.42
CA LEU A 12 -2.29 -10.71 -3.00
C LEU A 12 -2.66 -10.05 -1.67
N VAL A 13 -3.61 -9.12 -1.69
CA VAL A 13 -4.12 -8.45 -0.49
C VAL A 13 -5.32 -9.20 0.03
N ILE A 14 -5.27 -9.65 1.28
CA ILE A 14 -6.37 -10.37 1.94
C ILE A 14 -6.85 -9.58 3.15
N GLN A 15 -8.11 -9.18 3.13
CA GLN A 15 -8.76 -8.61 4.29
C GLN A 15 -9.09 -9.71 5.31
N ALA A 16 -8.16 -9.93 6.25
CA ALA A 16 -8.35 -10.93 7.31
C ALA A 16 -9.59 -10.63 8.17
N THR A 17 -9.86 -9.36 8.43
CA THR A 17 -11.04 -8.88 9.16
C THR A 17 -11.37 -7.45 8.77
N SER A 18 -12.66 -7.09 8.76
CA SER A 18 -13.07 -5.69 8.60
C SER A 18 -12.95 -4.88 9.91
N LEU A 19 -12.82 -5.55 11.07
CA LEU A 19 -12.73 -4.89 12.36
C LEU A 19 -11.40 -4.18 12.52
N CYS A 20 -11.44 -2.91 12.94
CA CYS A 20 -10.26 -2.20 13.43
C CYS A 20 -10.52 -1.71 14.88
N ASN A 21 -9.51 -1.82 15.73
CA ASN A 21 -9.57 -1.29 17.10
C ASN A 21 -9.35 0.23 17.15
N LEU A 22 -8.83 0.85 16.07
CA LEU A 22 -8.73 2.29 15.93
C LEU A 22 -9.85 2.87 15.06
N ASP A 23 -9.99 4.19 15.09
CA ASP A 23 -10.90 4.99 14.29
C ASP A 23 -10.17 6.20 13.71
N CYS A 24 -9.18 5.94 12.86
CA CYS A 24 -8.36 6.98 12.23
C CYS A 24 -9.21 7.88 11.34
N SER A 25 -9.03 9.21 11.45
CA SER A 25 -9.88 10.19 10.77
C SER A 25 -9.79 10.18 9.26
N TYR A 26 -8.64 9.83 8.71
CA TYR A 26 -8.38 9.77 7.26
C TYR A 26 -8.55 8.36 6.66
N CYS A 27 -9.06 7.37 7.43
CA CYS A 27 -9.15 6.01 6.94
C CYS A 27 -10.26 5.87 5.88
N TYR A 28 -9.90 5.34 4.72
CA TYR A 28 -10.81 5.14 3.60
C TYR A 28 -11.80 3.97 3.80
N LEU A 29 -11.47 3.02 4.69
CA LEU A 29 -12.27 1.80 4.89
C LEU A 29 -13.63 2.08 5.52
N PRO A 30 -14.72 1.62 4.93
CA PRO A 30 -16.03 1.59 5.56
C PRO A 30 -16.12 0.46 6.60
N ASP A 31 -17.16 0.48 7.42
CA ASP A 31 -17.57 -0.67 8.26
C ASP A 31 -16.52 -1.21 9.25
N ARG A 32 -15.49 -0.41 9.60
CA ARG A 32 -14.41 -0.76 10.55
C ARG A 32 -14.87 -1.20 11.93
N GLN A 33 -16.17 -1.09 12.21
CA GLN A 33 -16.82 -1.51 13.46
C GLN A 33 -17.42 -2.90 13.37
N LYS A 34 -17.63 -3.41 12.15
CA LYS A 34 -18.23 -4.70 11.92
C LYS A 34 -17.16 -5.78 11.96
N ARG A 35 -17.39 -6.81 12.77
CA ARG A 35 -16.48 -7.95 12.84
C ARG A 35 -16.85 -8.97 11.77
N ARG A 36 -16.35 -8.79 10.57
CA ARG A 36 -16.33 -9.83 9.53
C ARG A 36 -14.95 -10.44 9.51
N ILE A 37 -14.85 -11.75 9.43
CA ILE A 37 -13.58 -12.48 9.46
C ILE A 37 -13.52 -13.33 8.19
N PHE A 38 -12.36 -13.31 7.53
CA PHE A 38 -12.07 -14.19 6.41
C PHE A 38 -12.08 -15.66 6.89
N ASP A 39 -12.94 -16.49 6.30
CA ASP A 39 -12.99 -17.91 6.63
C ASP A 39 -11.79 -18.61 5.98
N LEU A 40 -10.87 -19.14 6.79
CA LEU A 40 -9.67 -19.83 6.29
C LEU A 40 -9.97 -21.03 5.40
N LYS A 41 -11.18 -21.58 5.41
CA LYS A 41 -11.62 -22.59 4.43
C LYS A 41 -11.64 -22.07 2.99
N GLN A 42 -11.67 -20.76 2.82
CA GLN A 42 -11.62 -20.12 1.50
C GLN A 42 -10.16 -19.94 1.01
N LEU A 43 -9.18 -20.00 1.91
CA LEU A 43 -7.78 -19.73 1.55
C LEU A 43 -7.22 -20.76 0.56
N PRO A 44 -7.43 -22.08 0.71
CA PRO A 44 -7.05 -23.05 -0.33
C PRO A 44 -7.67 -22.71 -1.68
N VAL A 45 -8.98 -22.42 -1.72
CA VAL A 45 -9.69 -22.09 -2.96
C VAL A 45 -9.11 -20.84 -3.62
N LEU A 46 -8.80 -19.80 -2.82
CA LEU A 46 -8.15 -18.59 -3.32
C LEU A 46 -6.78 -18.88 -3.95
N LEU A 47 -5.95 -19.67 -3.26
CA LEU A 47 -4.61 -20.02 -3.75
C LEU A 47 -4.69 -20.89 -5.00
N ASP A 48 -5.62 -21.85 -5.06
CA ASP A 48 -5.89 -22.64 -6.27
C ASP A 48 -6.26 -21.74 -7.45
N ARG A 49 -7.13 -20.72 -7.24
CA ARG A 49 -7.46 -19.74 -8.30
C ARG A 49 -6.25 -18.97 -8.82
N VAL A 50 -5.29 -18.65 -7.95
CA VAL A 50 -4.02 -18.02 -8.36
C VAL A 50 -3.17 -19.00 -9.15
N VAL A 51 -2.96 -20.22 -8.65
CA VAL A 51 -2.10 -21.25 -9.25
C VAL A 51 -2.65 -21.73 -10.61
N GLU A 52 -3.96 -21.94 -10.71
CA GLU A 52 -4.64 -22.34 -11.95
C GLU A 52 -4.66 -21.25 -13.02
N SER A 53 -4.45 -19.99 -12.64
CA SER A 53 -4.46 -18.86 -13.58
C SER A 53 -3.12 -18.73 -14.31
N PRO A 54 -3.09 -18.14 -15.53
CA PRO A 54 -1.85 -17.80 -16.20
C PRO A 54 -1.18 -16.54 -15.63
N PHE A 55 -1.65 -16.01 -14.49
CA PHE A 55 -1.27 -14.70 -13.95
C PHE A 55 -0.26 -14.78 -12.82
N TRP A 56 0.19 -15.95 -12.39
CA TRP A 56 1.26 -16.04 -11.39
C TRP A 56 2.65 -15.77 -11.99
N GLY A 57 3.61 -15.40 -11.15
CA GLY A 57 4.96 -15.04 -11.56
C GLY A 57 6.03 -15.56 -10.60
N PRO A 58 7.27 -15.12 -10.74
CA PRO A 58 8.40 -15.63 -9.93
C PRO A 58 8.32 -15.23 -8.45
N HIS A 59 7.44 -14.29 -8.11
CA HIS A 59 7.29 -13.78 -6.74
C HIS A 59 5.82 -13.51 -6.45
N LEU A 60 5.37 -13.85 -5.23
CA LEU A 60 4.03 -13.57 -4.72
C LEU A 60 4.13 -13.11 -3.26
N SER A 61 3.77 -11.87 -2.99
CA SER A 61 3.56 -11.35 -1.64
C SER A 61 2.11 -11.50 -1.23
N ILE A 62 1.85 -12.14 -0.11
CA ILE A 62 0.51 -12.24 0.51
C ILE A 62 0.47 -11.24 1.65
N LEU A 63 -0.35 -10.20 1.53
CA LEU A 63 -0.48 -9.12 2.50
C LEU A 63 -1.79 -9.23 3.27
N TRP A 64 -1.70 -9.50 4.56
CA TRP A 64 -2.81 -9.40 5.50
C TRP A 64 -3.03 -7.93 5.86
N HIS A 65 -4.08 -7.34 5.29
CA HIS A 65 -4.32 -5.90 5.38
C HIS A 65 -5.81 -5.59 5.47
N ALA A 66 -6.13 -4.30 5.63
CA ALA A 66 -7.47 -3.73 5.84
C ALA A 66 -8.14 -4.17 7.17
N GLY A 67 -8.75 -3.20 7.87
CA GLY A 67 -9.08 -3.35 9.29
C GLY A 67 -7.81 -3.35 10.14
N GLU A 68 -7.84 -4.07 11.27
CA GLU A 68 -6.63 -4.36 12.04
C GLU A 68 -6.44 -5.87 12.15
N PRO A 69 -5.49 -6.42 11.39
CA PRO A 69 -5.26 -7.86 11.34
C PRO A 69 -5.00 -8.50 12.70
N LEU A 70 -4.31 -7.81 13.61
CA LEU A 70 -3.95 -8.36 14.93
C LEU A 70 -5.12 -8.41 15.92
N THR A 71 -6.33 -8.00 15.52
CA THR A 71 -7.55 -8.29 16.30
C THR A 71 -7.98 -9.75 16.20
N LEU A 72 -7.41 -10.51 15.27
CA LEU A 72 -7.51 -11.96 15.18
C LEU A 72 -6.41 -12.61 16.04
N PRO A 73 -6.57 -13.85 16.53
CA PRO A 73 -5.55 -14.51 17.33
C PRO A 73 -4.36 -15.01 16.50
N CYS A 74 -3.21 -15.22 17.12
CA CYS A 74 -2.03 -15.82 16.48
C CYS A 74 -2.34 -17.16 15.80
N SER A 75 -3.22 -17.98 16.38
CA SER A 75 -3.63 -19.26 15.82
C SER A 75 -4.27 -19.15 14.42
N PHE A 76 -4.92 -18.02 14.11
CA PHE A 76 -5.40 -17.76 12.76
C PHE A 76 -4.26 -17.69 11.75
N TYR A 77 -3.17 -17.02 12.11
CA TYR A 77 -1.99 -16.87 11.24
C TYR A 77 -1.13 -18.13 11.20
N ASP A 78 -1.13 -18.93 12.28
CA ASP A 78 -0.49 -20.25 12.29
C ASP A 78 -1.17 -21.18 11.29
N GLU A 79 -2.50 -21.23 11.31
CA GLU A 79 -3.31 -22.02 10.37
C GLU A 79 -3.19 -21.49 8.94
N ALA A 80 -3.35 -20.17 8.74
CA ALA A 80 -3.19 -19.54 7.43
C ALA A 80 -1.83 -19.83 6.80
N SER A 81 -0.75 -19.68 7.57
CA SER A 81 0.61 -19.94 7.07
C SER A 81 0.86 -21.43 6.78
N ALA A 82 0.21 -22.34 7.49
CA ALA A 82 0.26 -23.76 7.16
C ALA A 82 -0.42 -24.04 5.82
N ILE A 83 -1.61 -23.48 5.60
CA ILE A 83 -2.35 -23.60 4.34
C ILE A 83 -1.54 -22.99 3.19
N VAL A 84 -0.97 -21.79 3.36
CA VAL A 84 -0.15 -21.15 2.32
C VAL A 84 1.01 -22.07 1.93
N ARG A 85 1.76 -22.60 2.88
CA ARG A 85 2.90 -23.51 2.58
C ARG A 85 2.46 -24.77 1.84
N GLU A 86 1.35 -25.36 2.22
CA GLU A 86 0.80 -26.56 1.59
C GLU A 86 0.35 -26.27 0.15
N GLN A 87 -0.48 -25.26 -0.03
CA GLN A 87 -1.09 -24.94 -1.35
C GLN A 87 -0.10 -24.37 -2.35
N THR A 88 0.99 -23.78 -1.89
CA THR A 88 2.01 -23.19 -2.79
C THR A 88 3.27 -24.02 -2.91
N ALA A 89 3.30 -25.25 -2.37
CA ALA A 89 4.48 -26.10 -2.34
C ALA A 89 5.04 -26.35 -3.76
N GLU A 90 4.18 -26.71 -4.71
CA GLU A 90 4.58 -26.95 -6.11
C GLU A 90 5.17 -25.70 -6.80
N LEU A 91 4.61 -24.51 -6.50
CA LEU A 91 5.15 -23.25 -7.02
C LEU A 91 6.54 -22.96 -6.43
N GLN A 92 6.72 -23.23 -5.13
CA GLN A 92 8.01 -23.03 -4.45
C GLN A 92 9.08 -24.00 -5.00
N GLU A 93 8.70 -25.23 -5.31
CA GLU A 93 9.58 -26.22 -5.99
C GLU A 93 9.99 -25.76 -7.39
N GLN A 94 9.13 -25.00 -8.07
CA GLN A 94 9.41 -24.36 -9.37
C GLN A 94 10.22 -23.04 -9.23
N GLY A 95 10.60 -22.65 -8.01
CA GLY A 95 11.42 -21.48 -7.74
C GLY A 95 10.63 -20.19 -7.48
N VAL A 96 9.29 -20.25 -7.35
CA VAL A 96 8.47 -19.09 -6.99
C VAL A 96 8.73 -18.74 -5.52
N GLN A 97 9.05 -17.48 -5.26
CA GLN A 97 9.21 -16.94 -3.92
C GLN A 97 7.85 -16.53 -3.36
N ILE A 98 7.48 -17.11 -2.21
CA ILE A 98 6.22 -16.78 -1.53
C ILE A 98 6.55 -16.12 -0.19
N GLU A 99 6.07 -14.91 0.02
CA GLU A 99 6.26 -14.14 1.24
C GLU A 99 4.92 -13.76 1.87
N GLN A 100 4.87 -13.71 3.19
CA GLN A 100 3.70 -13.24 3.91
C GLN A 100 4.04 -11.96 4.67
N HIS A 101 3.14 -10.99 4.56
CA HIS A 101 3.27 -9.69 5.18
C HIS A 101 2.03 -9.37 6.01
N VAL A 102 2.18 -8.55 7.03
CA VAL A 102 1.07 -7.94 7.77
C VAL A 102 1.30 -6.44 7.86
N GLN A 103 0.24 -5.66 7.61
CA GLN A 103 0.25 -4.22 7.91
C GLN A 103 -0.62 -3.96 9.14
N THR A 104 -0.04 -3.42 10.21
CA THR A 104 -0.70 -3.25 11.49
C THR A 104 -0.48 -1.85 12.09
N ASN A 105 -1.43 -1.40 12.93
CA ASN A 105 -1.24 -0.21 13.77
C ASN A 105 -0.35 -0.48 15.00
N ALA A 106 0.17 -1.67 15.16
CA ALA A 106 1.10 -2.15 16.18
C ALA A 106 0.59 -2.08 17.65
N THR A 107 -0.61 -1.54 17.91
CA THR A 107 -1.11 -1.34 19.29
C THR A 107 -1.31 -2.65 20.08
N LEU A 108 -1.47 -3.77 19.38
CA LEU A 108 -1.75 -5.09 19.94
C LEU A 108 -0.50 -5.99 20.02
N ILE A 109 0.66 -5.53 19.54
CA ILE A 109 1.89 -6.32 19.53
C ILE A 109 2.38 -6.57 20.96
N ASN A 110 2.69 -7.81 21.24
CA ASN A 110 3.29 -8.34 22.46
C ASN A 110 4.26 -9.47 22.11
N ASP A 111 4.91 -10.08 23.11
CA ASP A 111 5.88 -11.15 22.89
C ASP A 111 5.29 -12.35 22.14
N GLY A 112 4.01 -12.69 22.40
CA GLY A 112 3.31 -13.76 21.69
C GLY A 112 3.14 -13.47 20.19
N TRP A 113 2.90 -12.21 19.82
CA TRP A 113 2.87 -11.78 18.42
C TRP A 113 4.26 -11.85 17.77
N CYS A 114 5.30 -11.41 18.48
CA CYS A 114 6.66 -11.48 17.96
C CYS A 114 7.08 -12.94 17.67
N GLU A 115 6.73 -13.86 18.54
CA GLU A 115 6.97 -15.31 18.32
C GLU A 115 6.13 -15.86 17.15
N CYS A 116 4.89 -15.39 16.99
CA CYS A 116 4.03 -15.74 15.85
C CYS A 116 4.64 -15.30 14.52
N PHE A 117 5.12 -14.06 14.43
CA PHE A 117 5.75 -13.54 13.22
C PHE A 117 7.01 -14.31 12.84
N LYS A 118 7.89 -14.60 13.81
CA LYS A 118 9.10 -15.38 13.59
C LYS A 118 8.79 -16.79 13.11
N ARG A 119 7.90 -17.50 13.81
CA ARG A 119 7.52 -18.89 13.51
C ARG A 119 6.91 -19.02 12.11
N ASN A 120 6.11 -18.05 11.70
CA ASN A 120 5.43 -18.03 10.41
C ASN A 120 6.18 -17.26 9.32
N ARG A 121 7.33 -16.67 9.64
CA ARG A 121 8.13 -15.82 8.73
C ARG A 121 7.29 -14.68 8.12
N ILE A 122 6.47 -14.04 8.94
CA ILE A 122 5.64 -12.90 8.51
C ILE A 122 6.47 -11.62 8.64
N VAL A 123 6.59 -10.90 7.54
CA VAL A 123 7.21 -9.55 7.49
C VAL A 123 6.22 -8.52 8.04
N VAL A 124 6.70 -7.63 8.89
CA VAL A 124 5.83 -6.70 9.63
C VAL A 124 5.97 -5.28 9.12
N GLY A 125 4.88 -4.76 8.56
CA GLY A 125 4.69 -3.34 8.31
C GLY A 125 3.93 -2.70 9.47
N VAL A 126 4.40 -1.54 9.92
CA VAL A 126 3.73 -0.77 11.00
C VAL A 126 3.28 0.59 10.52
N SER A 127 2.13 1.02 11.04
CA SER A 127 1.57 2.33 10.74
C SER A 127 1.82 3.29 11.91
N VAL A 128 2.70 4.28 11.70
CA VAL A 128 3.02 5.31 12.69
C VAL A 128 3.29 6.65 11.99
N ASP A 129 2.56 7.71 12.37
CA ASP A 129 2.57 8.97 11.62
C ASP A 129 3.60 9.99 12.14
N GLY A 130 4.42 9.64 13.12
CA GLY A 130 5.42 10.52 13.70
C GLY A 130 5.20 10.77 15.20
N PRO A 131 5.63 11.92 15.76
CA PRO A 131 5.46 12.28 17.17
C PRO A 131 4.03 12.16 17.68
N GLU A 132 3.88 12.01 19.01
CA GLU A 132 2.61 11.71 19.66
C GLU A 132 1.48 12.68 19.27
N GLU A 133 1.74 13.96 19.26
CA GLU A 133 0.72 14.97 18.95
C GLU A 133 0.27 14.93 17.48
N ILE A 134 1.14 14.51 16.54
CA ILE A 134 0.79 14.32 15.13
C ILE A 134 0.01 13.01 14.99
N HIS A 135 0.55 11.92 15.50
CA HIS A 135 -0.06 10.61 15.44
C HIS A 135 -1.44 10.58 16.09
N ASP A 136 -1.55 11.09 17.33
CA ASP A 136 -2.78 11.05 18.12
C ASP A 136 -3.83 12.07 17.66
N THR A 137 -3.49 12.98 16.75
CA THR A 137 -4.50 13.83 16.08
C THR A 137 -5.43 13.00 15.23
N HIS A 138 -4.90 11.97 14.56
CA HIS A 138 -5.62 11.19 13.56
C HIS A 138 -5.86 9.74 13.98
N ARG A 139 -4.85 9.06 14.55
CA ARG A 139 -4.93 7.64 14.92
C ARG A 139 -5.38 7.47 16.36
N ARG A 140 -6.69 7.41 16.55
CA ARG A 140 -7.31 7.29 17.87
C ARG A 140 -8.09 6.01 18.03
N PHE A 141 -8.20 5.57 19.28
CA PHE A 141 -9.20 4.58 19.63
C PHE A 141 -10.60 5.20 19.53
N ARG A 142 -11.62 4.35 19.39
CA ARG A 142 -13.04 4.79 19.32
C ARG A 142 -13.51 5.60 20.53
N ASN A 143 -12.86 5.45 21.67
CA ASN A 143 -13.13 6.26 22.87
C ASN A 143 -12.41 7.63 22.88
N GLY A 144 -11.78 8.00 21.76
CA GLY A 144 -11.06 9.25 21.57
C GLY A 144 -9.65 9.31 22.18
N LYS A 145 -9.18 8.26 22.84
CA LYS A 145 -7.81 8.22 23.36
C LYS A 145 -6.81 8.03 22.24
N GLY A 146 -5.63 8.64 22.36
CA GLY A 146 -4.52 8.44 21.43
C GLY A 146 -4.00 7.01 21.44
N SER A 147 -3.36 6.60 20.36
CA SER A 147 -2.80 5.26 20.21
C SER A 147 -1.27 5.23 20.18
N HIS A 148 -0.61 6.38 20.09
CA HIS A 148 0.85 6.51 19.92
C HIS A 148 1.65 5.70 20.95
N ALA A 149 1.37 5.86 22.25
CA ALA A 149 2.10 5.15 23.30
C ALA A 149 2.03 3.61 23.15
N LEU A 150 0.89 3.08 22.70
CA LEU A 150 0.74 1.63 22.46
C LEU A 150 1.41 1.20 21.15
N THR A 151 1.34 2.00 20.11
CA THR A 151 2.04 1.80 18.85
C THR A 151 3.55 1.74 19.06
N MET A 152 4.12 2.73 19.77
CA MET A 152 5.56 2.75 20.07
C MET A 152 6.00 1.60 20.97
N ARG A 153 5.17 1.18 21.91
CA ARG A 153 5.42 -0.03 22.69
C ARG A 153 5.49 -1.27 21.80
N GLY A 154 4.58 -1.38 20.83
CA GLY A 154 4.58 -2.47 19.84
C GLY A 154 5.84 -2.47 18.97
N ILE A 155 6.25 -1.29 18.48
CA ILE A 155 7.50 -1.11 17.72
C ILE A 155 8.71 -1.55 18.55
N GLN A 156 8.80 -1.11 19.82
CA GLN A 156 9.88 -1.51 20.73
C GLN A 156 9.92 -3.04 20.92
N LYS A 157 8.76 -3.69 21.05
CA LYS A 157 8.69 -5.15 21.15
C LYS A 157 9.24 -5.84 19.91
N LEU A 158 8.92 -5.36 18.71
CA LEU A 158 9.50 -5.89 17.48
C LEU A 158 11.03 -5.76 17.46
N GLN A 159 11.54 -4.59 17.84
CA GLN A 159 12.97 -4.31 17.92
C GLN A 159 13.67 -5.18 18.97
N ASP A 160 13.11 -5.33 20.17
CA ASP A 160 13.63 -6.20 21.24
C ASP A 160 13.75 -7.66 20.78
N HIS A 161 12.83 -8.10 19.91
CA HIS A 161 12.84 -9.42 19.30
C HIS A 161 13.68 -9.52 18.02
N GLY A 162 14.33 -8.44 17.58
CA GLY A 162 15.14 -8.41 16.36
C GLY A 162 14.31 -8.60 15.07
N ILE A 163 13.04 -8.19 15.08
CA ILE A 163 12.15 -8.26 13.92
C ILE A 163 12.28 -6.94 13.15
N PRO A 164 12.74 -6.98 11.88
CA PRO A 164 12.78 -5.79 11.04
C PRO A 164 11.36 -5.25 10.81
N ILE A 165 11.25 -3.93 10.75
CA ILE A 165 9.98 -3.26 10.49
C ILE A 165 10.11 -2.33 9.29
N HIS A 166 9.05 -2.25 8.49
CA HIS A 166 8.82 -1.19 7.54
C HIS A 166 7.72 -0.28 8.08
N ALA A 167 8.00 1.00 8.24
CA ALA A 167 7.00 1.95 8.72
C ALA A 167 6.31 2.69 7.57
N ILE A 168 4.99 2.86 7.70
CA ILE A 168 4.21 3.74 6.83
C ILE A 168 3.62 4.85 7.69
N ALA A 169 3.88 6.09 7.28
CA ALA A 169 3.28 7.28 7.89
C ALA A 169 2.34 7.98 6.91
N VAL A 170 1.14 8.34 7.37
CA VAL A 170 0.24 9.19 6.59
C VAL A 170 0.59 10.65 6.89
N LEU A 171 1.01 11.38 5.85
CA LEU A 171 1.31 12.79 5.95
C LEU A 171 0.06 13.64 5.72
N THR A 172 -0.25 14.46 6.72
CA THR A 172 -1.25 15.52 6.66
C THR A 172 -0.57 16.89 6.56
N GLY A 173 -1.35 17.93 6.25
CA GLY A 173 -0.82 19.29 6.22
C GLY A 173 -0.07 19.69 7.49
N ALA A 174 -0.57 19.29 8.66
CA ALA A 174 0.07 19.58 9.96
C ALA A 174 1.37 18.79 10.17
N ALA A 175 1.44 17.55 9.70
CA ALA A 175 2.65 16.71 9.83
C ALA A 175 3.87 17.29 9.11
N MET A 176 3.65 18.12 8.10
CA MET A 176 4.71 18.75 7.30
C MET A 176 5.23 20.08 7.85
N GLU A 177 4.70 20.58 8.98
CA GLU A 177 5.09 21.88 9.52
C GLU A 177 6.48 21.88 10.14
N ASP A 178 6.94 20.72 10.67
CA ASP A 178 8.25 20.57 11.27
C ASP A 178 8.95 19.30 10.73
N PRO A 179 9.59 19.39 9.54
CA PRO A 179 10.23 18.24 8.92
C PRO A 179 11.46 17.71 9.69
N GLU A 180 12.21 18.58 10.39
CA GLU A 180 13.36 18.16 11.21
C GLU A 180 12.90 17.32 12.40
N ARG A 181 11.81 17.69 13.02
CA ARG A 181 11.21 16.93 14.12
C ARG A 181 10.66 15.58 13.65
N MET A 182 10.02 15.56 12.49
CA MET A 182 9.57 14.31 11.86
C MET A 182 10.74 13.38 11.56
N TYR A 183 11.80 13.89 10.96
CA TYR A 183 13.02 13.14 10.70
C TYR A 183 13.63 12.59 12.00
N SER A 184 13.82 13.47 13.01
CA SER A 184 14.42 13.10 14.30
C SER A 184 13.62 12.02 14.99
N PHE A 185 12.27 12.08 14.93
CA PHE A 185 11.40 11.06 15.51
C PHE A 185 11.71 9.67 14.93
N PHE A 186 11.75 9.51 13.62
CA PHE A 186 12.01 8.20 13.00
C PHE A 186 13.43 7.71 13.27
N ARG A 187 14.41 8.59 13.12
CA ARG A 187 15.82 8.26 13.40
C ARG A 187 16.04 7.80 14.84
N ASP A 188 15.54 8.59 15.81
CA ASP A 188 15.80 8.36 17.24
C ASP A 188 15.05 7.15 17.79
N ASN A 189 13.96 6.73 17.13
CA ASN A 189 13.25 5.50 17.45
C ASN A 189 13.72 4.29 16.62
N GLY A 190 14.83 4.41 15.88
CA GLY A 190 15.41 3.28 15.14
C GLY A 190 14.52 2.77 14.00
N ILE A 191 13.71 3.65 13.40
CA ILE A 191 12.89 3.33 12.25
C ILE A 191 13.68 3.70 10.99
N HIS A 192 14.29 2.70 10.38
CA HIS A 192 15.24 2.86 9.28
C HIS A 192 14.65 2.58 7.89
N ASP A 193 13.45 2.01 7.81
CA ASP A 193 12.73 1.75 6.56
C ASP A 193 11.35 2.41 6.64
N LEU A 194 11.13 3.45 5.83
CA LEU A 194 10.01 4.37 5.93
C LEU A 194 9.40 4.65 4.57
N GLY A 195 8.06 4.68 4.50
CA GLY A 195 7.29 5.22 3.38
C GLY A 195 6.31 6.28 3.85
N PHE A 196 6.14 7.32 3.07
CA PHE A 196 5.11 8.33 3.27
C PHE A 196 3.93 8.09 2.33
N ASN A 197 2.74 7.95 2.89
CA ASN A 197 1.51 8.12 2.13
C ASN A 197 0.97 9.51 2.45
N VAL A 198 0.57 10.28 1.44
CA VAL A 198 -0.13 11.54 1.71
C VAL A 198 -1.58 11.25 2.04
N GLU A 199 -2.20 12.12 2.84
CA GLU A 199 -3.63 12.03 3.10
C GLU A 199 -4.42 12.24 1.81
N GLU A 200 -5.17 11.25 1.38
CA GLU A 200 -5.94 11.25 0.12
C GLU A 200 -7.44 11.35 0.39
N GLN A 201 -8.15 11.92 -0.57
CA GLN A 201 -9.61 11.85 -0.62
C GLN A 201 -9.98 10.51 -1.23
N GLU A 202 -10.48 9.56 -0.40
CA GLU A 202 -10.71 8.19 -0.83
C GLU A 202 -11.70 7.46 0.07
N GLY A 203 -12.55 6.62 -0.51
CA GLY A 203 -13.52 5.83 0.24
C GLY A 203 -14.45 6.71 1.08
N VAL A 204 -14.49 6.44 2.39
CA VAL A 204 -15.26 7.25 3.34
C VAL A 204 -14.54 8.52 3.78
N ASN A 205 -13.26 8.67 3.46
CA ASN A 205 -12.52 9.91 3.68
C ASN A 205 -12.81 10.93 2.55
N ALA A 206 -13.82 11.76 2.75
CA ALA A 206 -14.35 12.67 1.72
C ALA A 206 -13.50 13.94 1.50
N SER A 207 -12.44 14.16 2.27
CA SER A 207 -11.60 15.35 2.18
C SER A 207 -10.16 15.07 2.52
N SER A 208 -9.24 15.87 1.98
CA SER A 208 -7.81 15.81 2.30
C SER A 208 -7.29 17.20 2.67
N SER A 209 -6.42 17.26 3.67
CA SER A 209 -5.68 18.47 4.04
C SER A 209 -4.57 18.82 3.05
N MET A 210 -4.31 17.94 2.06
CA MET A 210 -3.21 18.04 1.10
C MET A 210 -3.59 18.78 -0.20
N GLN A 211 -4.70 19.48 -0.23
CA GLN A 211 -5.15 20.17 -1.44
C GLN A 211 -4.53 21.56 -1.61
N GLY A 212 -4.19 21.90 -2.86
CA GLY A 212 -3.78 23.23 -3.30
C GLY A 212 -2.27 23.44 -3.39
N ILE A 213 -1.87 24.44 -4.20
CA ILE A 213 -0.47 24.77 -4.54
C ILE A 213 0.40 25.07 -3.30
N SER A 214 -0.17 25.64 -2.25
CA SER A 214 0.57 25.90 -0.99
C SER A 214 1.01 24.60 -0.32
N ARG A 215 0.22 23.52 -0.41
CA ARG A 215 0.53 22.21 0.13
C ARG A 215 1.60 21.48 -0.70
N GLU A 216 1.56 21.64 -2.02
CA GLU A 216 2.63 21.12 -2.89
C GLU A 216 4.00 21.72 -2.53
N LYS A 217 4.06 23.03 -2.34
CA LYS A 217 5.29 23.73 -1.90
C LYS A 217 5.74 23.28 -0.50
N GLN A 218 4.79 23.11 0.42
CA GLN A 218 5.07 22.64 1.78
C GLN A 218 5.65 21.23 1.75
N TYR A 219 5.06 20.33 0.96
CA TYR A 219 5.55 18.97 0.81
C TYR A 219 6.93 18.90 0.13
N HIS A 220 7.14 19.71 -0.89
CA HIS A 220 8.46 19.84 -1.51
C HIS A 220 9.53 20.24 -0.47
N ASN A 221 9.25 21.28 0.33
CA ASN A 221 10.16 21.74 1.38
C ASN A 221 10.34 20.68 2.48
N PHE A 222 9.28 19.97 2.84
CA PHE A 222 9.32 18.86 3.79
C PHE A 222 10.28 17.76 3.32
N LEU A 223 10.09 17.25 2.10
CA LEU A 223 10.96 16.21 1.54
C LEU A 223 12.40 16.66 1.38
N LYS A 224 12.61 17.91 0.94
CA LYS A 224 13.96 18.48 0.81
C LYS A 224 14.66 18.54 2.16
N CYS A 225 14.01 19.08 3.18
CA CYS A 225 14.57 19.15 4.54
C CYS A 225 14.81 17.76 5.12
N PHE A 226 13.88 16.81 4.92
CA PHE A 226 14.05 15.43 5.36
C PHE A 226 15.26 14.78 4.70
N TRP A 227 15.46 14.99 3.39
CA TRP A 227 16.64 14.52 2.66
C TRP A 227 17.93 15.13 3.23
N GLU A 228 17.97 16.46 3.43
CA GLU A 228 19.14 17.16 3.94
C GLU A 228 19.53 16.70 5.35
N CYS A 229 18.53 16.45 6.23
CA CYS A 229 18.77 15.85 7.54
C CYS A 229 19.31 14.42 7.43
N ASN A 230 18.73 13.62 6.56
CA ASN A 230 19.15 12.24 6.35
C ASN A 230 20.56 12.15 5.77
N GLN A 231 20.90 13.04 4.83
CA GLN A 231 22.24 13.16 4.26
C GLN A 231 23.27 13.58 5.31
N ARG A 232 22.95 14.60 6.13
CA ARG A 232 23.83 15.07 7.21
C ARG A 232 24.20 13.96 8.18
N ASP A 233 23.25 13.06 8.46
CA ASP A 233 23.44 11.95 9.40
C ASP A 233 23.92 10.66 8.71
N GLY A 234 24.30 10.70 7.42
CA GLY A 234 24.86 9.57 6.67
C GLY A 234 23.82 8.59 6.12
N PHE A 235 22.60 9.06 5.86
CA PHE A 235 21.47 8.29 5.32
C PHE A 235 21.03 7.08 6.17
N PRO A 236 20.77 7.27 7.48
CA PRO A 236 20.29 6.17 8.32
C PRO A 236 18.88 5.68 7.98
N ILE A 237 18.06 6.50 7.31
CA ILE A 237 16.70 6.17 6.93
C ILE A 237 16.61 5.93 5.42
N ARG A 238 16.16 4.74 5.05
CA ARG A 238 15.73 4.41 3.70
C ARG A 238 14.32 4.95 3.50
N LEU A 239 14.14 5.90 2.57
CA LEU A 239 12.83 6.46 2.25
C LEU A 239 12.34 5.92 0.91
N ARG A 240 11.23 5.17 0.94
CA ARG A 240 10.65 4.48 -0.22
C ARG A 240 10.51 5.39 -1.44
N GLU A 241 10.04 6.62 -1.26
CA GLU A 241 9.76 7.58 -2.33
C GLU A 241 11.03 7.95 -3.12
N PHE A 242 12.17 8.03 -2.44
CA PHE A 242 13.45 8.34 -3.10
C PHE A 242 14.14 7.10 -3.67
N ASP A 243 14.03 5.97 -3.00
CA ASP A 243 14.69 4.74 -3.41
C ASP A 243 14.23 4.28 -4.79
N GLN A 244 12.92 4.18 -4.99
CA GLN A 244 12.34 3.75 -6.26
C GLN A 244 12.77 4.67 -7.41
N ILE A 245 12.71 5.99 -7.20
CA ILE A 245 13.11 6.97 -8.21
C ILE A 245 14.61 6.85 -8.51
N THR A 246 15.44 6.72 -7.47
CA THR A 246 16.90 6.58 -7.60
C THR A 246 17.26 5.31 -8.38
N GLU A 247 16.66 4.18 -8.06
CA GLU A 247 16.87 2.93 -8.78
C GLU A 247 16.51 3.05 -10.27
N MET A 248 15.40 3.72 -10.56
CA MET A 248 14.98 3.95 -11.94
C MET A 248 15.96 4.87 -12.69
N MET A 249 16.43 5.95 -12.04
CA MET A 249 17.38 6.88 -12.63
C MET A 249 18.74 6.22 -12.91
N ILE A 250 19.30 5.50 -11.94
CA ILE A 250 20.58 4.78 -12.07
C ILE A 250 20.45 3.66 -13.11
N GLY A 251 19.34 2.91 -13.07
CA GLY A 251 19.11 1.81 -14.00
C GLY A 251 18.69 2.23 -15.40
N GLY A 252 18.45 3.52 -15.67
CA GLY A 252 17.91 4.01 -16.94
C GLY A 252 16.53 3.40 -17.28
N LYS A 253 15.81 2.92 -16.27
CA LYS A 253 14.52 2.25 -16.43
C LYS A 253 13.39 3.28 -16.52
N ARG A 254 12.40 2.97 -17.34
CA ARG A 254 11.14 3.72 -17.44
C ARG A 254 9.97 2.76 -17.33
N LEU A 255 8.96 3.13 -16.55
CA LEU A 255 7.73 2.37 -16.47
C LEU A 255 6.86 2.65 -17.70
N LEU A 256 6.34 1.58 -18.29
CA LEU A 256 5.30 1.67 -19.31
C LEU A 256 3.89 1.54 -18.70
N GLN A 257 3.84 0.93 -17.52
CA GLN A 257 2.65 0.65 -16.73
C GLN A 257 3.10 0.32 -15.32
N ASN A 258 2.29 0.60 -14.31
CA ASN A 258 2.56 0.23 -12.92
C ASN A 258 1.61 -0.89 -12.46
N GLU A 259 1.86 -1.42 -11.27
CA GLU A 259 1.09 -2.52 -10.69
C GLU A 259 -0.38 -2.14 -10.43
N MET A 260 -0.64 -0.87 -10.07
CA MET A 260 -1.99 -0.36 -9.76
C MET A 260 -2.88 -0.18 -10.99
N ASN A 261 -2.31 -0.11 -12.20
CA ASN A 261 -3.08 0.04 -13.42
C ASN A 261 -2.93 -1.13 -14.41
N ARG A 262 -2.17 -2.16 -14.01
CA ARG A 262 -2.02 -3.40 -14.76
C ARG A 262 -2.95 -4.49 -14.19
N PRO A 263 -3.85 -5.08 -14.99
CA PRO A 263 -4.75 -6.12 -14.50
C PRO A 263 -4.00 -7.29 -13.89
N TYR A 264 -4.47 -7.76 -12.75
CA TYR A 264 -3.88 -8.90 -12.03
C TYR A 264 -2.40 -8.76 -11.64
N SER A 265 -1.84 -7.55 -11.58
CA SER A 265 -0.60 -7.34 -10.82
C SER A 265 -0.88 -7.33 -9.32
N ILE A 266 -2.03 -6.79 -8.94
CA ILE A 266 -2.58 -6.87 -7.58
C ILE A 266 -3.90 -7.61 -7.65
N LEU A 267 -4.08 -8.55 -6.74
CA LEU A 267 -5.35 -9.23 -6.47
C LEU A 267 -5.77 -8.92 -5.04
N SER A 268 -6.94 -8.31 -4.87
CA SER A 268 -7.49 -7.97 -3.56
C SER A 268 -8.71 -8.82 -3.26
N VAL A 269 -8.80 -9.35 -2.04
CA VAL A 269 -9.89 -10.24 -1.60
C VAL A 269 -10.42 -9.77 -0.26
N ASP A 270 -11.74 -9.51 -0.20
CA ASP A 270 -12.40 -9.13 1.05
C ASP A 270 -12.68 -10.35 1.95
N SER A 271 -13.14 -10.08 3.17
CA SER A 271 -13.46 -11.12 4.15
C SER A 271 -14.60 -12.07 3.72
N ALA A 272 -15.39 -11.71 2.70
CA ALA A 272 -16.45 -12.54 2.14
C ALA A 272 -15.98 -13.39 0.93
N GLY A 273 -14.73 -13.18 0.46
CA GLY A 273 -14.19 -13.85 -0.71
C GLY A 273 -14.49 -13.14 -2.03
N ASN A 274 -15.04 -11.91 -1.99
CA ASN A 274 -15.15 -11.11 -3.20
C ASN A 274 -13.78 -10.59 -3.60
N PHE A 275 -13.50 -10.53 -4.89
CA PHE A 275 -12.18 -10.11 -5.36
C PHE A 275 -12.25 -9.00 -6.40
N SER A 276 -11.17 -8.24 -6.46
CA SER A 276 -10.92 -7.18 -7.44
C SER A 276 -9.46 -7.21 -7.88
N THR A 277 -9.16 -6.45 -8.92
CA THR A 277 -7.80 -6.17 -9.38
C THR A 277 -7.56 -4.66 -9.43
N PHE A 278 -6.37 -4.24 -9.79
CA PHE A 278 -5.89 -2.86 -9.73
C PHE A 278 -5.69 -2.42 -8.26
N ASP A 279 -6.17 -1.26 -7.88
CA ASP A 279 -5.99 -0.70 -6.55
C ASP A 279 -6.77 -1.47 -5.47
N PRO A 280 -6.15 -1.84 -4.35
CA PRO A 280 -6.86 -2.48 -3.23
C PRO A 280 -8.01 -1.65 -2.66
N GLU A 281 -7.91 -0.34 -2.74
CA GLU A 281 -8.86 0.65 -2.23
C GLU A 281 -10.19 0.65 -3.00
N LEU A 282 -10.20 0.11 -4.22
CA LEU A 282 -11.42 0.00 -5.03
C LEU A 282 -12.29 -1.21 -4.65
N LEU A 283 -11.76 -2.21 -3.93
CA LEU A 283 -12.50 -3.41 -3.61
C LEU A 283 -13.77 -3.11 -2.82
N SER A 284 -14.91 -3.58 -3.35
CA SER A 284 -16.25 -3.42 -2.75
C SER A 284 -16.75 -1.97 -2.63
N VAL A 285 -16.12 -1.03 -3.33
CA VAL A 285 -16.63 0.34 -3.48
C VAL A 285 -17.80 0.33 -4.46
N GLU A 286 -18.92 0.88 -4.05
CA GLU A 286 -20.10 1.04 -4.91
C GLU A 286 -20.04 2.37 -5.65
N THR A 287 -20.20 2.33 -6.97
CA THR A 287 -20.12 3.50 -7.83
C THR A 287 -21.29 3.56 -8.81
N GLN A 288 -21.67 4.75 -9.27
CA GLN A 288 -22.71 4.90 -10.28
C GLN A 288 -22.26 4.39 -11.66
N LYS A 289 -20.98 4.53 -11.98
CA LYS A 289 -20.44 4.20 -13.32
C LYS A 289 -20.08 2.74 -13.46
N TYR A 290 -19.44 2.15 -12.44
CA TYR A 290 -18.87 0.81 -12.53
C TYR A 290 -19.62 -0.23 -11.68
N GLY A 291 -20.68 0.19 -10.97
CA GLY A 291 -21.30 -0.65 -9.96
C GLY A 291 -20.35 -0.92 -8.78
N LEU A 292 -20.36 -2.11 -8.26
CA LEU A 292 -19.33 -2.59 -7.34
C LEU A 292 -18.05 -2.91 -8.14
N PHE A 293 -16.89 -2.48 -7.63
CA PHE A 293 -15.58 -2.89 -8.18
C PHE A 293 -15.25 -4.36 -7.87
N ASN A 294 -16.26 -5.20 -7.69
CA ASN A 294 -16.11 -6.64 -7.55
C ASN A 294 -16.13 -7.31 -8.92
N LEU A 295 -15.15 -8.16 -9.16
CA LEU A 295 -15.04 -8.94 -10.39
C LEU A 295 -15.64 -10.35 -10.24
N GLY A 296 -16.00 -10.73 -9.01
CA GLY A 296 -16.59 -12.01 -8.68
C GLY A 296 -16.29 -12.44 -7.25
N ASN A 297 -16.62 -13.69 -6.92
CA ASN A 297 -16.27 -14.34 -5.67
C ASN A 297 -15.39 -15.56 -5.96
N ILE A 298 -14.33 -15.75 -5.17
CA ILE A 298 -13.35 -16.82 -5.38
C ILE A 298 -13.97 -18.23 -5.37
N ARG A 299 -15.11 -18.42 -4.70
CA ARG A 299 -15.80 -19.71 -4.62
C ARG A 299 -16.47 -20.10 -5.94
N ASP A 300 -16.97 -19.11 -6.66
CA ASP A 300 -17.87 -19.34 -7.80
C ASP A 300 -17.20 -19.03 -9.14
N GLN A 301 -16.08 -18.29 -9.15
CA GLN A 301 -15.50 -17.76 -10.38
C GLN A 301 -13.97 -17.88 -10.42
N SER A 302 -13.43 -18.31 -11.55
CA SER A 302 -11.98 -18.26 -11.81
C SER A 302 -11.53 -16.85 -12.21
N LEU A 303 -10.25 -16.53 -11.95
CA LEU A 303 -9.68 -15.23 -12.33
C LEU A 303 -9.76 -15.00 -13.85
N VAL A 304 -9.57 -16.06 -14.64
CA VAL A 304 -9.68 -16.00 -16.11
C VAL A 304 -11.12 -15.71 -16.54
N ALA A 305 -12.12 -16.40 -15.95
CA ALA A 305 -13.51 -16.16 -16.29
C ALA A 305 -13.95 -14.72 -15.97
N ALA A 306 -13.45 -14.15 -14.85
CA ALA A 306 -13.73 -12.78 -14.48
C ALA A 306 -13.29 -11.76 -15.54
N THR A 307 -12.23 -12.04 -16.31
CA THR A 307 -11.76 -11.14 -17.39
C THR A 307 -12.79 -10.97 -18.51
N GLN A 308 -13.76 -11.86 -18.62
CA GLN A 308 -14.80 -11.82 -19.66
C GLN A 308 -16.04 -11.02 -19.21
N SER A 309 -16.10 -10.58 -17.95
CA SER A 309 -17.26 -9.81 -17.46
C SER A 309 -17.28 -8.39 -18.06
N GLU A 310 -18.49 -7.86 -18.27
CA GLU A 310 -18.67 -6.50 -18.74
C GLU A 310 -18.01 -5.47 -17.80
N THR A 311 -18.11 -5.70 -16.48
CA THR A 311 -17.48 -4.86 -15.47
C THR A 311 -15.96 -4.83 -15.65
N PHE A 312 -15.30 -5.97 -15.78
CA PHE A 312 -13.85 -6.02 -16.01
C PHE A 312 -13.45 -5.29 -17.29
N GLN A 313 -14.18 -5.54 -18.39
CA GLN A 313 -13.86 -4.94 -19.69
C GLN A 313 -14.02 -3.41 -19.65
N GLN A 314 -15.05 -2.90 -18.97
CA GLN A 314 -15.23 -1.46 -18.79
C GLN A 314 -14.15 -0.83 -17.93
N LEU A 315 -13.78 -1.47 -16.81
CA LEU A 315 -12.67 -1.03 -15.95
C LEU A 315 -11.35 -0.99 -16.73
N LEU A 316 -11.05 -2.05 -17.47
CA LEU A 316 -9.84 -2.14 -18.28
C LEU A 316 -9.79 -1.06 -19.37
N GLN A 317 -10.90 -0.83 -20.06
CA GLN A 317 -10.99 0.20 -21.09
C GLN A 317 -10.69 1.58 -20.52
N ASP A 318 -11.34 1.95 -19.42
CA ASP A 318 -11.18 3.28 -18.82
C ASP A 318 -9.80 3.44 -18.17
N MET A 319 -9.27 2.39 -17.53
CA MET A 319 -7.91 2.38 -16.98
C MET A 319 -6.86 2.58 -18.09
N THR A 320 -7.02 1.87 -19.20
CA THR A 320 -6.13 1.98 -20.36
C THR A 320 -6.19 3.38 -20.97
N ALA A 321 -7.40 3.94 -21.12
CA ALA A 321 -7.59 5.31 -21.61
C ALA A 321 -6.92 6.34 -20.69
N GLY A 322 -7.09 6.21 -19.38
CA GLY A 322 -6.46 7.09 -18.41
C GLY A 322 -4.93 6.98 -18.40
N THR A 323 -4.39 5.77 -18.56
CA THR A 323 -2.94 5.54 -18.68
C THR A 323 -2.38 6.16 -19.97
N ALA A 324 -3.11 6.04 -21.07
CA ALA A 324 -2.74 6.66 -22.34
C ALA A 324 -2.72 8.20 -22.24
N LEU A 325 -3.72 8.81 -21.59
CA LEU A 325 -3.72 10.25 -21.32
C LEU A 325 -2.49 10.69 -20.52
N CYS A 326 -2.12 9.94 -19.46
CA CYS A 326 -0.91 10.22 -18.70
C CYS A 326 0.36 10.13 -19.57
N ARG A 327 0.47 9.08 -20.41
CA ARG A 327 1.62 8.88 -21.30
C ARG A 327 1.77 10.04 -22.29
N ASP A 328 0.67 10.54 -22.81
CA ASP A 328 0.67 11.54 -23.88
C ASP A 328 0.80 12.97 -23.35
N GLN A 329 0.54 13.23 -22.06
CA GLN A 329 0.44 14.56 -21.47
C GLN A 329 1.41 14.84 -20.31
N CYS A 330 2.05 13.81 -19.71
CA CYS A 330 2.81 13.97 -18.49
C CYS A 330 4.29 13.62 -18.66
N ASP A 331 5.17 14.58 -18.38
CA ASP A 331 6.63 14.42 -18.44
C ASP A 331 7.14 13.38 -17.40
N TYR A 332 6.38 13.13 -16.34
CA TYR A 332 6.73 12.19 -15.27
C TYR A 332 6.21 10.77 -15.52
N TYR A 333 5.55 10.52 -16.66
CA TYR A 333 4.97 9.21 -16.96
C TYR A 333 5.96 8.06 -16.79
N GLY A 334 7.21 8.26 -17.26
CA GLY A 334 8.25 7.24 -17.15
C GLY A 334 8.61 6.82 -15.74
N PHE A 335 8.30 7.64 -14.72
CA PHE A 335 8.51 7.32 -13.31
C PHE A 335 7.34 6.61 -12.66
N CYS A 336 6.09 6.93 -13.05
CA CYS A 336 4.89 6.38 -12.40
C CYS A 336 4.11 5.36 -13.23
N GLY A 337 4.33 5.29 -14.56
CA GLY A 337 3.61 4.36 -15.43
C GLY A 337 2.10 4.61 -15.54
N GLY A 338 1.61 5.84 -15.24
CA GLY A 338 0.22 6.22 -15.48
C GLY A 338 -0.66 6.43 -14.24
N GLY A 339 -0.07 6.48 -13.06
CA GLY A 339 -0.78 6.76 -11.80
C GLY A 339 -1.68 5.61 -11.33
N THR A 340 -2.52 5.86 -10.33
CA THR A 340 -3.42 4.89 -9.71
C THR A 340 -4.88 5.13 -10.10
N GLY A 341 -5.64 4.07 -10.23
CA GLY A 341 -7.04 4.16 -10.64
C GLY A 341 -7.93 4.73 -9.54
N SER A 342 -7.67 4.35 -8.28
CA SER A 342 -8.42 4.86 -7.13
C SER A 342 -8.37 6.38 -7.06
N ASN A 343 -7.18 6.98 -7.13
CA ASN A 343 -7.04 8.43 -7.11
C ASN A 343 -7.77 9.11 -8.27
N LYS A 344 -7.67 8.56 -9.50
CA LYS A 344 -8.40 9.10 -10.65
C LYS A 344 -9.91 9.05 -10.43
N TYR A 345 -10.41 7.96 -9.89
CA TYR A 345 -11.84 7.82 -9.61
C TYR A 345 -12.30 8.80 -8.53
N TRP A 346 -11.60 8.89 -7.40
CA TRP A 346 -12.02 9.73 -6.29
C TRP A 346 -11.86 11.22 -6.55
N GLU A 347 -10.86 11.63 -7.35
CA GLU A 347 -10.64 13.03 -7.69
C GLU A 347 -11.47 13.49 -8.91
N HIS A 348 -11.70 12.60 -9.89
CA HIS A 348 -12.32 12.98 -11.18
C HIS A 348 -13.60 12.23 -11.52
N GLY A 349 -14.01 11.24 -10.72
CA GLY A 349 -15.21 10.42 -10.97
C GLY A 349 -15.02 9.39 -12.10
N THR A 350 -13.81 9.20 -12.61
CA THR A 350 -13.54 8.26 -13.71
C THR A 350 -12.10 7.76 -13.68
N LEU A 351 -11.88 6.52 -14.10
CA LEU A 351 -10.55 5.95 -14.32
C LEU A 351 -9.88 6.53 -15.59
N ALA A 352 -10.69 7.01 -16.55
CA ALA A 352 -10.23 7.58 -17.81
C ALA A 352 -9.84 9.06 -17.66
N SER A 353 -8.91 9.33 -16.74
CA SER A 353 -8.36 10.68 -16.53
C SER A 353 -6.84 10.63 -16.41
N SER A 354 -6.19 11.81 -16.45
CA SER A 354 -4.74 11.92 -16.36
C SER A 354 -4.28 12.30 -14.95
N GLU A 355 -3.60 13.41 -14.81
CA GLU A 355 -3.00 13.90 -13.57
C GLU A 355 -4.01 14.05 -12.43
N THR A 356 -3.60 13.62 -11.23
CA THR A 356 -4.34 13.77 -9.97
C THR A 356 -3.52 14.57 -8.96
N CYS A 357 -4.16 15.07 -7.93
CA CYS A 357 -3.46 15.67 -6.79
C CYS A 357 -2.50 14.65 -6.16
N ALA A 358 -3.00 13.43 -5.93
CA ALA A 358 -2.20 12.35 -5.37
C ALA A 358 -0.93 12.06 -6.18
N CYS A 359 -0.98 12.03 -7.53
CA CYS A 359 0.21 11.76 -8.34
C CYS A 359 1.26 12.89 -8.29
N ARG A 360 0.85 14.14 -8.04
CA ARG A 360 1.80 15.24 -7.81
C ARG A 360 2.62 14.99 -6.55
N PHE A 361 1.98 14.54 -5.48
CA PHE A 361 2.66 14.23 -4.21
C PHE A 361 3.46 12.93 -4.28
N SER A 362 2.92 11.87 -4.85
CA SER A 362 3.57 10.55 -4.85
C SER A 362 4.72 10.43 -5.85
N THR A 363 4.73 11.25 -6.92
CA THR A 363 5.72 11.12 -8.01
C THR A 363 6.40 12.44 -8.37
N GLN A 364 5.63 13.46 -8.78
CA GLN A 364 6.23 14.64 -9.38
C GLN A 364 7.11 15.42 -8.41
N ILE A 365 6.64 15.63 -7.18
CA ILE A 365 7.40 16.37 -6.16
C ILE A 365 8.63 15.58 -5.69
N PRO A 366 8.54 14.28 -5.34
CA PRO A 366 9.73 13.48 -5.02
C PRO A 366 10.79 13.49 -6.13
N VAL A 367 10.38 13.35 -7.40
CA VAL A 367 11.32 13.43 -8.54
C VAL A 367 12.01 14.80 -8.59
N LYS A 368 11.25 15.90 -8.44
CA LYS A 368 11.82 17.27 -8.44
C LYS A 368 12.84 17.46 -7.32
N VAL A 369 12.48 17.06 -6.10
CA VAL A 369 13.37 17.17 -4.94
C VAL A 369 14.67 16.38 -5.18
N LEU A 370 14.55 15.14 -5.66
CA LEU A 370 15.73 14.32 -5.90
C LEU A 370 16.64 14.91 -6.98
N LEU A 371 16.08 15.43 -8.08
CA LEU A 371 16.83 16.08 -9.14
C LEU A 371 17.57 17.32 -8.61
N GLU A 372 16.92 18.18 -7.83
CA GLU A 372 17.54 19.33 -7.20
C GLU A 372 18.72 18.94 -6.30
N GLN A 373 18.58 17.84 -5.54
CA GLN A 373 19.66 17.36 -4.66
C GLN A 373 20.85 16.77 -5.45
N ILE A 374 20.59 16.08 -6.56
CA ILE A 374 21.64 15.53 -7.44
C ILE A 374 22.40 16.68 -8.12
N GLU A 375 21.70 17.68 -8.64
CA GLU A 375 22.31 18.86 -9.27
C GLU A 375 23.16 19.67 -8.28
N ALA A 376 22.68 19.84 -7.05
CA ALA A 376 23.43 20.53 -5.98
C ALA A 376 24.76 19.84 -5.62
N GLN A 377 24.86 18.53 -5.85
CA GLN A 377 26.09 17.76 -5.66
C GLN A 377 27.05 17.80 -6.87
N GLY A 378 26.72 18.56 -7.90
CA GLY A 378 27.53 18.72 -9.10
C GLY A 378 27.52 17.54 -10.06
N VAL A 379 26.60 16.60 -9.87
CA VAL A 379 26.38 15.51 -10.83
C VAL A 379 25.53 16.09 -11.97
N LYS A 380 26.12 16.21 -13.16
CA LYS A 380 25.33 16.60 -14.34
C LYS A 380 24.35 15.47 -14.66
N THR A 381 23.07 15.75 -14.56
CA THR A 381 22.01 14.87 -15.08
C THR A 381 22.15 14.72 -16.61
N PRO A 382 22.02 13.54 -17.15
CA PRO A 382 22.19 13.26 -18.58
C PRO A 382 21.16 13.97 -19.46
#